data_e9191ee9aa1eac362e30b499430984e6
#
_entry.id   e9191ee9aa1eac362e30b499430984e6
#
_cell.length_a   1.000
_cell.length_b   1.000
_cell.length_c   1.000
_cell.angle_alpha   90.00
_cell.angle_beta   90.00
_cell.angle_gamma   90.00
#
_symmetry.space_group_name_H-M   'P 1'
#
loop_
_entity.id
_entity.type
_entity.pdbx_description
1 polymer ?
#
loop_
_entity_poly.entity_id
_entity_poly.type
_entity_poly.pdbx_seq_one_letter_code
_entity_poly.pdbx_strand_id
1 'polypeptide(L)'
;IILIEGIRLKMGIVVIGQREYESNQISALAWGTLSVSIALLISPTMGNTGLKAGLFGAPIIFGLCVVDPVMGEVKRRTEGLKTAILLGLFASYVVWLGCWYFLGTPLLASVILAPLTVIGELPKTKSIDDNATMVFFPLIGVILLQPWL
;
A
#
# COMPACT_ATOMS: atom_id res chain seq x y z
N ILE A 1 -4.56 2.17 17.33
CA ILE A 1 -4.87 3.25 16.38
C ILE A 1 -6.37 3.56 16.34
N ILE A 2 -7.24 2.54 16.25
CA ILE A 2 -8.70 2.70 16.12
C ILE A 2 -9.30 3.54 17.25
N LEU A 3 -8.89 3.28 18.50
CA LEU A 3 -9.39 3.99 19.68
C LEU A 3 -8.97 5.47 19.66
N ILE A 4 -7.72 5.75 19.31
CA ILE A 4 -7.18 7.11 19.22
C ILE A 4 -7.89 7.86 18.10
N GLU A 5 -8.10 7.22 16.95
CA GLU A 5 -8.79 7.80 15.80
C GLU A 5 -10.26 8.08 16.13
N GLY A 6 -10.94 7.19 16.85
CA GLY A 6 -12.30 7.41 17.32
C GLY A 6 -12.43 8.62 18.26
N ILE A 7 -11.47 8.79 19.20
CA ILE A 7 -11.40 9.96 20.06
C ILE A 7 -11.17 11.24 19.25
N ARG A 8 -10.19 11.20 18.33
CA ARG A 8 -9.86 12.32 17.43
C ARG A 8 -11.08 12.80 16.65
N LEU A 9 -11.79 11.86 16.00
CA LEU A 9 -13.01 12.17 15.25
C LEU A 9 -14.10 12.78 16.12
N LYS A 10 -14.33 12.23 17.32
CA LYS A 10 -15.32 12.74 18.26
C LYS A 10 -15.00 14.16 18.73
N MET A 11 -13.72 14.50 18.83
CA MET A 11 -13.24 15.82 19.26
C MET A 11 -13.08 16.80 18.09
N GLY A 12 -13.17 16.35 16.84
CA GLY A 12 -12.94 17.18 15.64
C GLY A 12 -11.52 17.73 15.53
N ILE A 13 -10.53 17.03 16.12
CA ILE A 13 -9.14 17.50 16.16
C ILE A 13 -8.42 17.11 14.88
N VAL A 14 -7.67 18.06 14.30
CA VAL A 14 -6.69 17.82 13.21
C VAL A 14 -5.31 17.79 13.83
N VAL A 15 -4.58 16.69 13.67
CA VAL A 15 -3.22 16.53 14.18
C VAL A 15 -2.22 17.10 13.16
N ILE A 16 -1.04 17.51 13.62
CA ILE A 16 0.03 18.03 12.75
C ILE A 16 0.34 17.02 11.64
N GLY A 17 0.30 17.49 10.39
CA GLY A 17 0.50 16.66 9.19
C GLY A 17 -0.77 16.08 8.56
N GLN A 18 -1.92 16.25 9.19
CA GLN A 18 -3.23 15.90 8.61
C GLN A 18 -3.81 17.07 7.82
N ARG A 19 -4.70 16.73 6.88
CA ARG A 19 -5.42 17.72 6.07
C ARG A 19 -6.69 18.17 6.79
N GLU A 20 -7.12 19.41 6.62
CA GLU A 20 -8.30 19.99 7.32
C GLU A 20 -9.57 19.16 7.13
N TYR A 21 -9.78 18.60 5.94
CA TYR A 21 -10.94 17.75 5.67
C TYR A 21 -10.95 16.44 6.46
N GLU A 22 -9.82 16.00 7.00
CA GLU A 22 -9.73 14.79 7.83
C GLU A 22 -10.30 14.98 9.23
N SER A 23 -10.71 16.21 9.60
CA SER A 23 -11.40 16.46 10.87
C SER A 23 -12.68 15.64 11.03
N ASN A 24 -13.36 15.33 9.92
CA ASN A 24 -14.66 14.65 9.90
C ASN A 24 -14.63 13.25 9.28
N GLN A 25 -13.44 12.74 8.96
CA GLN A 25 -13.26 11.40 8.38
C GLN A 25 -12.00 10.72 8.92
N ILE A 26 -11.91 9.41 8.70
CA ILE A 26 -10.75 8.61 9.09
C ILE A 26 -9.51 9.14 8.35
N SER A 27 -8.44 9.41 9.12
CA SER A 27 -7.20 9.97 8.57
C SER A 27 -6.46 8.98 7.66
N ALA A 28 -5.68 9.51 6.72
CA ALA A 28 -4.78 8.74 5.88
C ALA A 28 -3.82 7.88 6.72
N LEU A 29 -3.32 8.42 7.84
CA LEU A 29 -2.46 7.69 8.78
C LEU A 29 -3.18 6.47 9.38
N ALA A 30 -4.45 6.63 9.80
CA ALA A 30 -5.23 5.53 10.35
C ALA A 30 -5.52 4.45 9.30
N TRP A 31 -5.89 4.84 8.08
CA TRP A 31 -6.07 3.92 6.97
C TRP A 31 -4.78 3.17 6.61
N GLY A 32 -3.66 3.88 6.48
CA GLY A 32 -2.36 3.28 6.19
C GLY A 32 -1.94 2.28 7.28
N THR A 33 -2.04 2.67 8.56
CA THR A 33 -1.69 1.79 9.67
C THR A 33 -2.58 0.55 9.74
N LEU A 34 -3.89 0.72 9.55
CA LEU A 34 -4.85 -0.39 9.57
C LEU A 34 -4.59 -1.37 8.43
N SER A 35 -4.42 -0.87 7.20
CA SER A 35 -4.19 -1.70 6.02
C SER A 35 -2.86 -2.47 6.10
N VAL A 36 -1.78 -1.82 6.58
CA VAL A 36 -0.49 -2.47 6.83
C VAL A 36 -0.63 -3.57 7.89
N SER A 37 -1.35 -3.28 8.99
CA SER A 37 -1.60 -4.30 10.03
C SER A 37 -2.37 -5.51 9.48
N ILE A 38 -3.39 -5.27 8.66
CA ILE A 38 -4.14 -6.34 7.99
C ILE A 38 -3.23 -7.13 7.04
N ALA A 39 -2.41 -6.46 6.24
CA ALA A 39 -1.48 -7.11 5.33
C ALA A 39 -0.49 -8.02 6.09
N LEU A 40 0.04 -7.57 7.22
CA LEU A 40 0.94 -8.37 8.07
C LEU A 40 0.26 -9.60 8.67
N LEU A 41 -1.03 -9.47 9.05
CA LEU A 41 -1.77 -10.54 9.72
C LEU A 41 -2.26 -11.62 8.76
N ILE A 42 -2.67 -11.24 7.54
CA ILE A 42 -3.34 -12.18 6.63
C ILE A 42 -2.52 -12.54 5.38
N SER A 43 -1.37 -11.90 5.16
CA SER A 43 -0.49 -12.31 4.04
C SER A 43 -0.04 -13.77 4.21
N PRO A 44 -0.15 -14.58 3.16
CA PRO A 44 0.31 -15.97 3.20
C PRO A 44 1.80 -16.07 3.52
N THR A 45 2.18 -16.95 4.43
CA THR A 45 3.58 -17.21 4.79
C THR A 45 4.20 -18.36 4.00
N MET A 46 3.38 -19.19 3.36
CA MET A 46 3.79 -20.38 2.61
C MET A 46 4.68 -21.35 3.42
N GLY A 47 4.49 -21.39 4.73
CA GLY A 47 5.30 -22.23 5.63
C GLY A 47 6.72 -21.72 5.89
N ASN A 48 7.07 -20.55 5.39
CA ASN A 48 8.39 -19.95 5.62
C ASN A 48 8.50 -19.31 6.99
N THR A 49 9.74 -19.16 7.49
CA THR A 49 10.07 -18.54 8.78
C THR A 49 11.06 -17.39 8.59
N GLY A 50 11.21 -16.56 9.60
CA GLY A 50 12.11 -15.41 9.57
C GLY A 50 11.70 -14.40 8.49
N LEU A 51 12.67 -13.82 7.80
CA LEU A 51 12.41 -12.84 6.74
C LEU A 51 11.58 -13.40 5.58
N LYS A 52 11.70 -14.70 5.33
CA LYS A 52 10.91 -15.37 4.27
C LYS A 52 9.42 -15.52 4.63
N ALA A 53 9.03 -15.40 5.89
CA ALA A 53 7.62 -15.32 6.26
C ALA A 53 6.94 -14.06 5.68
N GLY A 54 7.70 -13.01 5.39
CA GLY A 54 7.22 -11.77 4.77
C GLY A 54 7.16 -11.76 3.25
N LEU A 55 7.31 -12.89 2.56
CA LEU A 55 7.36 -13.01 1.09
C LEU A 55 6.32 -12.17 0.34
N PHE A 56 5.11 -12.08 0.87
CA PHE A 56 4.01 -11.35 0.25
C PHE A 56 3.67 -10.06 1.00
N GLY A 57 3.78 -10.03 2.31
CA GLY A 57 3.52 -8.83 3.11
C GLY A 57 4.57 -7.75 2.89
N ALA A 58 5.84 -8.12 2.86
CA ALA A 58 6.94 -7.16 2.68
C ALA A 58 6.86 -6.36 1.36
N PRO A 59 6.70 -6.98 0.18
CA PRO A 59 6.60 -6.22 -1.06
C PRO A 59 5.35 -5.32 -1.13
N ILE A 60 4.24 -5.71 -0.50
CA ILE A 60 3.03 -4.87 -0.40
C ILE A 60 3.32 -3.61 0.42
N ILE A 61 3.94 -3.77 1.60
CA ILE A 61 4.25 -2.65 2.51
C ILE A 61 5.32 -1.75 1.90
N PHE A 62 6.40 -2.31 1.35
CA PHE A 62 7.42 -1.52 0.65
C PHE A 62 6.85 -0.85 -0.60
N GLY A 63 5.91 -1.49 -1.29
CA GLY A 63 5.16 -0.89 -2.39
C GLY A 63 4.48 0.40 -1.96
N LEU A 64 3.68 0.36 -0.88
CA LEU A 64 3.09 1.57 -0.32
C LEU A 64 4.15 2.61 0.03
N CYS A 65 5.18 2.25 0.80
CA CYS A 65 6.18 3.18 1.30
C CYS A 65 7.01 3.88 0.21
N VAL A 66 7.17 3.26 -0.96
CA VAL A 66 7.99 3.79 -2.06
C VAL A 66 7.13 4.39 -3.16
N VAL A 67 6.05 3.71 -3.57
CA VAL A 67 5.24 4.12 -4.72
C VAL A 67 4.40 5.36 -4.41
N ASP A 68 3.78 5.42 -3.23
CA ASP A 68 2.97 6.58 -2.83
C ASP A 68 3.77 7.89 -2.87
N PRO A 69 4.92 8.04 -2.17
CA PRO A 69 5.67 9.29 -2.24
C PRO A 69 6.24 9.58 -3.64
N VAL A 70 6.60 8.55 -4.43
CA VAL A 70 7.05 8.76 -5.81
C VAL A 70 5.92 9.34 -6.66
N MET A 71 4.73 8.72 -6.63
CA MET A 71 3.58 9.19 -7.40
C MET A 71 3.10 10.57 -6.93
N GLY A 72 3.05 10.79 -5.61
CA GLY A 72 2.67 12.07 -5.02
C GLY A 72 3.61 13.20 -5.43
N GLU A 73 4.93 12.97 -5.35
CA GLU A 73 5.93 13.98 -5.73
C GLU A 73 5.90 14.28 -7.24
N VAL A 74 5.74 13.26 -8.07
CA VAL A 74 5.62 13.46 -9.53
C VAL A 74 4.35 14.22 -9.89
N LYS A 75 3.20 13.87 -9.30
CA LYS A 75 1.94 14.61 -9.50
C LYS A 75 2.10 16.09 -9.12
N ARG A 76 2.82 16.37 -8.02
CA ARG A 76 3.05 17.73 -7.55
C ARG A 76 3.94 18.54 -8.50
N ARG A 77 4.98 17.92 -9.11
CA ARG A 77 5.95 18.62 -9.96
C ARG A 77 5.53 18.76 -11.41
N THR A 78 4.85 17.75 -11.96
CA THR A 78 4.60 17.68 -13.42
C THR A 78 3.14 17.89 -13.79
N GLU A 79 2.22 17.89 -12.81
CA GLU A 79 0.76 17.87 -13.01
C GLU A 79 0.29 16.74 -13.95
N GLY A 80 1.18 15.81 -14.30
CA GLY A 80 0.98 14.76 -15.27
C GLY A 80 0.65 13.41 -14.65
N LEU A 81 -0.64 13.01 -14.64
CA LEU A 81 -1.06 11.69 -14.14
C LEU A 81 -0.34 10.54 -14.87
N LYS A 82 -0.15 10.64 -16.19
CA LYS A 82 0.54 9.60 -16.98
C LYS A 82 1.97 9.39 -16.53
N THR A 83 2.72 10.48 -16.31
CA THR A 83 4.10 10.43 -15.83
C THR A 83 4.17 9.84 -14.42
N ALA A 84 3.23 10.21 -13.54
CA ALA A 84 3.15 9.63 -12.20
C ALA A 84 2.88 8.13 -12.24
N ILE A 85 1.97 7.66 -13.10
CA ILE A 85 1.70 6.22 -13.28
C ILE A 85 2.95 5.49 -13.79
N LEU A 86 3.65 6.01 -14.81
CA LEU A 86 4.84 5.37 -15.36
C LEU A 86 5.97 5.25 -14.33
N LEU A 87 6.25 6.33 -13.59
CA LEU A 87 7.28 6.30 -12.54
C LEU A 87 6.84 5.47 -11.33
N GLY A 88 5.55 5.49 -11.00
CA GLY A 88 4.98 4.61 -9.98
C GLY A 88 5.11 3.14 -10.34
N LEU A 89 4.83 2.76 -11.60
CA LEU A 89 5.03 1.41 -12.11
C LEU A 89 6.50 1.00 -12.04
N PHE A 90 7.40 1.86 -12.48
CA PHE A 90 8.83 1.59 -12.38
C PHE A 90 9.26 1.36 -10.93
N ALA A 91 8.87 2.25 -10.02
CA ALA A 91 9.17 2.11 -8.59
C ALA A 91 8.57 0.83 -7.99
N SER A 92 7.32 0.50 -8.35
CA SER A 92 6.67 -0.73 -7.90
C SER A 92 7.40 -1.97 -8.37
N TYR A 93 7.79 -2.03 -9.65
CA TYR A 93 8.58 -3.17 -10.15
C TYR A 93 9.95 -3.27 -9.48
N VAL A 94 10.63 -2.16 -9.20
CA VAL A 94 11.90 -2.17 -8.44
C VAL A 94 11.70 -2.81 -7.06
N VAL A 95 10.62 -2.44 -6.35
CA VAL A 95 10.29 -3.02 -5.04
C VAL A 95 10.00 -4.52 -5.16
N TRP A 96 9.06 -4.92 -6.03
CA TRP A 96 8.61 -6.30 -6.14
C TRP A 96 9.71 -7.23 -6.66
N LEU A 97 10.49 -6.82 -7.68
CA LEU A 97 11.62 -7.58 -8.17
C LEU A 97 12.78 -7.61 -7.16
N GLY A 98 12.97 -6.54 -6.39
CA GLY A 98 13.88 -6.54 -5.25
C GLY A 98 13.48 -7.59 -4.21
N CYS A 99 12.20 -7.66 -3.86
CA CYS A 99 11.69 -8.69 -2.94
C CYS A 99 11.81 -10.11 -3.54
N TRP A 100 11.59 -10.28 -4.84
CA TRP A 100 11.89 -11.54 -5.51
C TRP A 100 13.36 -11.95 -5.33
N TYR A 101 14.28 -11.04 -5.55
CA TYR A 101 15.72 -11.34 -5.47
C TYR A 101 16.19 -11.60 -4.03
N PHE A 102 15.80 -10.74 -3.07
CA PHE A 102 16.31 -10.79 -1.70
C PHE A 102 15.49 -11.67 -0.74
N LEU A 103 14.17 -11.73 -0.93
CA LEU A 103 13.27 -12.46 -0.04
C LEU A 103 12.82 -13.80 -0.64
N GLY A 104 12.92 -13.96 -1.97
CA GLY A 104 12.44 -15.13 -2.67
C GLY A 104 10.96 -15.10 -2.99
N THR A 105 10.35 -13.90 -3.06
CA THR A 105 8.97 -13.73 -3.57
C THR A 105 8.85 -14.34 -4.96
N PRO A 106 7.81 -15.14 -5.27
CA PRO A 106 7.67 -15.73 -6.60
C PRO A 106 7.69 -14.69 -7.71
N LEU A 107 8.46 -14.92 -8.77
CA LEU A 107 8.59 -13.97 -9.88
C LEU A 107 7.24 -13.68 -10.53
N LEU A 108 6.40 -14.69 -10.69
CA LEU A 108 5.05 -14.53 -11.24
C LEU A 108 4.21 -13.55 -10.41
N ALA A 109 4.26 -13.70 -9.07
CA ALA A 109 3.59 -12.77 -8.16
C ALA A 109 4.16 -11.36 -8.32
N SER A 110 5.48 -11.22 -8.39
CA SER A 110 6.13 -9.91 -8.53
C SER A 110 5.70 -9.20 -9.81
N VAL A 111 5.58 -9.91 -10.92
CA VAL A 111 5.17 -9.32 -12.21
C VAL A 111 3.69 -8.92 -12.21
N ILE A 112 2.81 -9.76 -11.66
CA ILE A 112 1.36 -9.52 -11.69
C ILE A 112 0.93 -8.50 -10.63
N LEU A 113 1.52 -8.54 -9.44
CA LEU A 113 1.06 -7.74 -8.31
C LEU A 113 1.67 -6.33 -8.25
N ALA A 114 2.85 -6.12 -8.84
CA ALA A 114 3.45 -4.79 -8.88
C ALA A 114 2.52 -3.71 -9.47
N PRO A 115 1.83 -3.91 -10.59
CA PRO A 115 0.88 -2.93 -11.11
C PRO A 115 -0.31 -2.66 -10.19
N LEU A 116 -0.74 -3.62 -9.38
CA LEU A 116 -1.89 -3.47 -8.49
C LEU A 116 -1.64 -2.42 -7.39
N THR A 117 -0.39 -2.25 -6.95
CA THR A 117 -0.01 -1.17 -6.02
C THR A 117 -0.30 0.20 -6.64
N VAL A 118 0.08 0.39 -7.91
CA VAL A 118 -0.16 1.66 -8.64
C VAL A 118 -1.63 1.87 -8.95
N ILE A 119 -2.34 0.79 -9.33
CA ILE A 119 -3.78 0.85 -9.56
C ILE A 119 -4.51 1.26 -8.29
N GLY A 120 -4.05 0.80 -7.12
CA GLY A 120 -4.60 1.17 -5.82
C GLY A 120 -4.54 2.67 -5.50
N GLU A 121 -3.58 3.41 -6.06
CA GLU A 121 -3.42 4.87 -5.91
C GLU A 121 -4.44 5.68 -6.75
N LEU A 122 -5.07 5.05 -7.76
CA LEU A 122 -5.93 5.77 -8.70
C LEU A 122 -7.34 6.08 -8.17
N PRO A 123 -8.00 5.19 -7.38
CA PRO A 123 -9.34 5.43 -6.89
C PRO A 123 -9.35 6.57 -5.86
N LYS A 124 -10.04 7.67 -6.18
CA LYS A 124 -10.31 8.74 -5.21
C LYS A 124 -11.68 8.51 -4.60
N THR A 125 -11.74 7.72 -3.54
CA THR A 125 -12.98 7.50 -2.80
C THR A 125 -13.08 8.47 -1.62
N LYS A 126 -14.32 8.84 -1.24
CA LYS A 126 -14.54 9.72 -0.08
C LYS A 126 -14.34 9.00 1.27
N SER A 127 -14.45 7.67 1.28
CA SER A 127 -14.51 6.90 2.53
C SER A 127 -13.26 6.08 2.80
N ILE A 128 -12.51 5.72 1.77
CA ILE A 128 -11.30 4.89 1.88
C ILE A 128 -10.15 5.67 1.24
N ASP A 129 -9.09 5.84 2.00
CA ASP A 129 -7.87 6.52 1.57
C ASP A 129 -7.07 5.66 0.57
N ASP A 130 -6.33 6.31 -0.33
CA ASP A 130 -5.49 5.65 -1.33
C ASP A 130 -4.40 4.77 -0.69
N ASN A 131 -3.89 5.11 0.48
CA ASN A 131 -2.97 4.26 1.24
C ASN A 131 -3.56 2.87 1.52
N ALA A 132 -4.85 2.79 1.82
CA ALA A 132 -5.51 1.51 2.06
C ALA A 132 -5.70 0.71 0.76
N THR A 133 -6.13 1.36 -0.31
CA THR A 133 -6.33 0.68 -1.60
C THR A 133 -5.02 0.21 -2.22
N MET A 134 -3.92 0.94 -2.06
CA MET A 134 -2.58 0.54 -2.48
C MET A 134 -2.08 -0.73 -1.78
N VAL A 135 -2.56 -1.01 -0.57
CA VAL A 135 -2.27 -2.24 0.17
C VAL A 135 -3.26 -3.34 -0.19
N PHE A 136 -4.57 -3.04 -0.20
CA PHE A 136 -5.60 -4.06 -0.38
C PHE A 136 -5.62 -4.66 -1.78
N PHE A 137 -5.33 -3.91 -2.83
CA PHE A 137 -5.34 -4.44 -4.19
C PHE A 137 -4.29 -5.54 -4.38
N PRO A 138 -2.99 -5.32 -4.09
CA PRO A 138 -2.02 -6.39 -4.19
C PRO A 138 -2.25 -7.50 -3.15
N LEU A 139 -2.78 -7.20 -1.95
CA LEU A 139 -3.10 -8.21 -0.96
C LEU A 139 -4.19 -9.17 -1.43
N ILE A 140 -5.27 -8.65 -2.00
CA ILE A 140 -6.33 -9.47 -2.63
C ILE A 140 -5.73 -10.28 -3.78
N GLY A 141 -4.88 -9.65 -4.59
CA GLY A 141 -4.17 -10.34 -5.67
C GLY A 141 -3.33 -11.51 -5.17
N VAL A 142 -2.59 -11.35 -4.09
CA VAL A 142 -1.83 -12.45 -3.44
C VAL A 142 -2.74 -13.59 -3.02
N ILE A 143 -3.84 -13.27 -2.32
CA ILE A 143 -4.78 -14.27 -1.81
C ILE A 143 -5.40 -15.05 -2.97
N LEU A 144 -5.77 -14.38 -4.06
CA LEU A 144 -6.35 -15.02 -5.23
C LEU A 144 -5.33 -15.86 -6.02
N LEU A 145 -4.07 -15.44 -6.06
CA LEU A 145 -3.01 -16.16 -6.77
C LEU A 145 -2.39 -17.28 -5.94
N GLN A 146 -2.57 -17.27 -4.63
CA GLN A 146 -1.96 -18.26 -3.72
C GLN A 146 -2.06 -19.73 -4.21
N PRO A 147 -3.19 -20.20 -4.78
CA PRO A 147 -3.29 -21.58 -5.25
C PRO A 147 -2.34 -21.94 -6.42
N TRP A 148 -1.77 -20.95 -7.10
CA TRP A 148 -0.89 -21.11 -8.27
C TRP A 148 0.57 -20.69 -8.01
N LEU A 149 0.89 -20.22 -6.81
CA LEU A 149 2.22 -19.80 -6.37
C LEU A 149 2.91 -20.87 -5.54
#